data_0d4d0f7fc257859212e2b38eb0adf56f
#
_entry.id   0d4d0f7fc257859212e2b38eb0adf56f
#
_cell.length_a   1.000
_cell.length_b   1.000
_cell.length_c   1.000
_cell.angle_alpha   90.00
_cell.angle_beta   90.00
_cell.angle_gamma   90.00
#
_symmetry.space_group_name_H-M   'P 1'
#
loop_
_entity.id
_entity.type
_entity.pdbx_description
1 polymer ?
#
loop_
_entity_poly.entity_id
_entity_poly.type
_entity_poly.pdbx_seq_one_letter_code
_entity_poly.pdbx_strand_id
1 'polypeptide(L)'
;MSIKLIKASYEYQDLIVDMLKEWIDYNNNHPEANTSPASIFKNDYHNFDYYINNLDLKNPKPGLVEDSTFFALDVERNKMVGAINIRHKLNDYLLNYGGHIGDGVRPSERKKGYATKIIGLALKECQNLNIDKVLLVCDKDNIGSAKSIKNNGAILENEIVKDGKTIQR
;
A
#
# COMPACT_ATOMS: atom_id res chain seq x y z
N MET A 1 10.63 -8.39 15.47
CA MET A 1 9.94 -7.96 14.23
C MET A 1 10.75 -6.84 13.57
N SER A 2 11.56 -7.21 12.61
CA SER A 2 12.42 -6.30 11.81
C SER A 2 11.86 -6.23 10.39
N ILE A 3 11.29 -5.09 10.00
CA ILE A 3 10.65 -4.89 8.70
C ILE A 3 11.51 -3.97 7.84
N LYS A 4 11.67 -4.34 6.57
CA LYS A 4 12.27 -3.49 5.52
C LYS A 4 11.28 -3.31 4.39
N LEU A 5 11.25 -2.12 3.81
CA LEU A 5 10.64 -1.90 2.49
C LEU A 5 11.69 -2.21 1.42
N ILE A 6 11.33 -3.05 0.49
CA ILE A 6 12.21 -3.46 -0.62
C ILE A 6 11.52 -3.23 -1.96
N LYS A 7 12.30 -2.98 -3.00
CA LYS A 7 11.81 -3.05 -4.37
C LYS A 7 11.73 -4.50 -4.82
N ALA A 8 10.77 -4.81 -5.67
CA ALA A 8 10.69 -6.13 -6.29
C ALA A 8 11.94 -6.40 -7.14
N SER A 9 12.49 -7.59 -6.98
CA SER A 9 13.62 -8.10 -7.76
C SER A 9 13.55 -9.62 -7.82
N TYR A 10 14.36 -10.23 -8.69
CA TYR A 10 14.45 -11.69 -8.79
C TYR A 10 14.89 -12.35 -7.48
N GLU A 11 15.69 -11.65 -6.66
CA GLU A 11 16.12 -12.13 -5.34
C GLU A 11 14.92 -12.46 -4.42
N TYR A 12 13.83 -11.69 -4.54
CA TYR A 12 12.64 -11.85 -3.70
C TYR A 12 11.45 -12.48 -4.42
N GLN A 13 11.65 -12.99 -5.65
CA GLN A 13 10.58 -13.52 -6.51
C GLN A 13 9.69 -14.50 -5.78
N ASP A 14 10.27 -15.54 -5.17
CA ASP A 14 9.51 -16.62 -4.52
C ASP A 14 8.67 -16.09 -3.36
N LEU A 15 9.23 -15.17 -2.56
CA LEU A 15 8.54 -14.57 -1.41
C LEU A 15 7.38 -13.65 -1.86
N ILE A 16 7.59 -12.89 -2.94
CA ILE A 16 6.56 -12.02 -3.52
C ILE A 16 5.44 -12.86 -4.11
N VAL A 17 5.77 -13.86 -4.91
CA VAL A 17 4.80 -14.76 -5.55
C VAL A 17 3.98 -15.53 -4.50
N ASP A 18 4.62 -16.04 -3.45
CA ASP A 18 3.93 -16.71 -2.33
C ASP A 18 2.90 -15.79 -1.65
N MET A 19 3.28 -14.54 -1.39
CA MET A 19 2.35 -13.56 -0.83
C MET A 19 1.21 -13.23 -1.79
N LEU A 20 1.50 -13.03 -3.08
CA LEU A 20 0.49 -12.68 -4.09
C LEU A 20 -0.53 -13.80 -4.28
N LYS A 21 -0.11 -15.05 -4.33
CA LYS A 21 -1.01 -16.22 -4.42
C LYS A 21 -2.00 -16.24 -3.27
N GLU A 22 -1.53 -16.12 -2.03
CA GLU A 22 -2.40 -16.09 -0.86
C GLU A 22 -3.37 -14.89 -0.90
N TRP A 23 -2.86 -13.73 -1.29
CA TRP A 23 -3.67 -12.50 -1.25
C TRP A 23 -4.73 -12.48 -2.36
N ILE A 24 -4.38 -12.96 -3.55
CA ILE A 24 -5.34 -13.10 -4.67
C ILE A 24 -6.43 -14.13 -4.32
N ASP A 25 -6.04 -15.29 -3.76
CA ASP A 25 -7.01 -16.29 -3.31
C ASP A 25 -7.95 -15.73 -2.25
N TYR A 26 -7.41 -15.01 -1.27
CA TYR A 26 -8.21 -14.30 -0.28
C TYR A 26 -9.20 -13.32 -0.91
N ASN A 27 -8.74 -12.47 -1.85
CA ASN A 27 -9.59 -11.48 -2.51
C ASN A 27 -10.70 -12.13 -3.34
N ASN A 28 -10.42 -13.24 -4.01
CA ASN A 28 -11.41 -14.00 -4.78
C ASN A 28 -12.53 -14.57 -3.89
N ASN A 29 -12.19 -14.95 -2.65
CA ASN A 29 -13.15 -15.47 -1.67
C ASN A 29 -13.82 -14.37 -0.83
N HIS A 30 -13.35 -13.11 -0.90
CA HIS A 30 -13.84 -11.97 -0.13
C HIS A 30 -13.96 -10.74 -1.04
N PRO A 31 -14.96 -10.69 -1.95
CA PRO A 31 -15.08 -9.61 -2.93
C PRO A 31 -15.31 -8.23 -2.31
N GLU A 32 -15.76 -8.18 -1.05
CA GLU A 32 -15.90 -6.95 -0.25
C GLU A 32 -14.58 -6.44 0.33
N ALA A 33 -13.51 -7.24 0.30
CA ALA A 33 -12.24 -6.89 0.91
C ALA A 33 -11.58 -5.70 0.19
N ASN A 34 -10.91 -4.85 0.97
CA ASN A 34 -10.08 -3.80 0.41
C ASN A 34 -8.85 -4.39 -0.27
N THR A 35 -8.65 -4.04 -1.54
CA THR A 35 -7.56 -4.53 -2.40
C THR A 35 -6.35 -3.58 -2.43
N SER A 36 -6.21 -2.70 -1.43
CA SER A 36 -5.03 -1.82 -1.33
C SER A 36 -3.77 -2.62 -0.93
N PRO A 37 -2.61 -2.30 -1.52
CA PRO A 37 -2.40 -1.41 -2.66
C PRO A 37 -2.70 -2.11 -3.99
N ALA A 38 -3.59 -1.53 -4.79
CA ALA A 38 -4.01 -2.12 -6.06
C ALA A 38 -2.86 -2.31 -7.06
N SER A 39 -1.77 -1.57 -6.92
CA SER A 39 -0.60 -1.64 -7.80
C SER A 39 0.00 -3.03 -7.90
N ILE A 40 0.00 -3.82 -6.82
CA ILE A 40 0.60 -5.17 -6.82
C ILE A 40 -0.23 -6.22 -7.56
N PHE A 41 -1.49 -5.89 -7.90
CA PHE A 41 -2.41 -6.81 -8.58
C PHE A 41 -2.69 -6.43 -10.04
N LYS A 42 -2.19 -5.29 -10.52
CA LYS A 42 -2.52 -4.78 -11.85
C LYS A 42 -1.85 -5.55 -13.01
N ASN A 43 -0.72 -6.22 -12.74
CA ASN A 43 0.05 -6.96 -13.73
C ASN A 43 0.12 -8.44 -13.36
N ASP A 44 0.22 -9.30 -14.39
CA ASP A 44 0.37 -10.75 -14.20
C ASP A 44 1.78 -11.07 -13.68
N TYR A 45 1.87 -11.57 -12.46
CA TYR A 45 3.12 -11.97 -11.82
C TYR A 45 3.73 -13.27 -12.38
N HIS A 46 3.01 -14.03 -13.23
CA HIS A 46 3.56 -15.21 -13.90
C HIS A 46 4.62 -14.81 -14.94
N ASN A 47 4.49 -13.64 -15.55
CA ASN A 47 5.58 -12.99 -16.26
C ASN A 47 6.31 -12.04 -15.32
N PHE A 48 7.20 -12.58 -14.49
CA PHE A 48 7.81 -11.82 -13.41
C PHE A 48 8.69 -10.66 -13.90
N ASP A 49 9.36 -10.82 -15.05
CA ASP A 49 10.13 -9.73 -15.67
C ASP A 49 9.24 -8.53 -16.01
N TYR A 50 8.13 -8.79 -16.69
CA TYR A 50 7.15 -7.75 -16.97
C TYR A 50 6.57 -7.17 -15.68
N TYR A 51 6.27 -8.02 -14.70
CA TYR A 51 5.70 -7.61 -13.42
C TYR A 51 6.58 -6.59 -12.71
N ILE A 52 7.85 -6.89 -12.48
CA ILE A 52 8.77 -6.00 -11.74
C ILE A 52 9.05 -4.69 -12.49
N ASN A 53 9.13 -4.75 -13.82
CA ASN A 53 9.41 -3.58 -14.66
C ASN A 53 8.20 -2.63 -14.80
N ASN A 54 7.00 -3.06 -14.44
CA ASN A 54 5.75 -2.30 -14.57
C ASN A 54 5.01 -2.08 -13.24
N LEU A 55 5.65 -2.33 -12.11
CA LEU A 55 5.08 -2.02 -10.78
C LEU A 55 4.97 -0.53 -10.54
N ASP A 56 6.06 0.20 -10.78
CA ASP A 56 6.11 1.64 -10.62
C ASP A 56 5.57 2.33 -11.89
N LEU A 57 4.81 3.38 -11.72
CA LEU A 57 4.33 4.22 -12.82
C LEU A 57 5.27 5.41 -12.99
N LYS A 58 6.23 5.30 -13.93
CA LYS A 58 7.28 6.31 -14.15
C LYS A 58 6.90 7.39 -15.16
N ASN A 59 6.07 7.06 -16.15
CA ASN A 59 5.63 7.97 -17.21
C ASN A 59 4.11 7.93 -17.30
N PRO A 60 3.40 8.61 -16.39
CA PRO A 60 1.95 8.54 -16.32
C PRO A 60 1.28 9.22 -17.51
N LYS A 61 0.21 8.61 -18.02
CA LYS A 61 -0.72 9.28 -18.94
C LYS A 61 -1.43 10.42 -18.20
N PRO A 62 -1.99 11.41 -18.96
CA PRO A 62 -2.80 12.46 -18.35
C PRO A 62 -3.87 11.90 -17.40
N GLY A 63 -4.01 12.50 -16.23
CA GLY A 63 -4.93 12.06 -15.18
C GLY A 63 -4.34 11.06 -14.19
N LEU A 64 -3.18 10.47 -14.46
CA LEU A 64 -2.43 9.62 -13.54
C LEU A 64 -1.24 10.38 -12.94
N VAL A 65 -0.64 9.82 -11.90
CA VAL A 65 0.56 10.39 -11.26
C VAL A 65 1.64 9.33 -11.15
N GLU A 66 2.89 9.76 -11.09
CA GLU A 66 4.01 8.86 -10.77
C GLU A 66 3.82 8.21 -9.42
N ASP A 67 4.22 6.95 -9.33
CA ASP A 67 4.18 6.20 -8.09
C ASP A 67 5.38 5.25 -7.93
N SER A 68 5.57 4.80 -6.70
CA SER A 68 6.56 3.79 -6.35
C SER A 68 5.95 2.73 -5.48
N THR A 69 6.14 1.47 -5.86
CA THR A 69 5.64 0.30 -5.11
C THR A 69 6.80 -0.37 -4.37
N PHE A 70 6.55 -0.73 -3.12
CA PHE A 70 7.48 -1.47 -2.26
C PHE A 70 6.77 -2.65 -1.62
N PHE A 71 7.55 -3.67 -1.31
CA PHE A 71 7.12 -4.84 -0.53
C PHE A 71 7.70 -4.78 0.87
N ALA A 72 6.92 -5.21 1.85
CA ALA A 72 7.35 -5.26 3.24
C ALA A 72 7.88 -6.65 3.58
N LEU A 73 9.17 -6.75 3.80
CA LEU A 73 9.87 -7.97 4.20
C LEU A 73 10.05 -8.02 5.71
N ASP A 74 9.52 -9.04 6.37
CA ASP A 74 9.91 -9.41 7.72
C ASP A 74 11.24 -10.19 7.62
N VAL A 75 12.33 -9.50 7.97
CA VAL A 75 13.70 -10.01 7.79
C VAL A 75 13.97 -11.22 8.69
N GLU A 76 13.47 -11.20 9.94
CA GLU A 76 13.68 -12.30 10.90
C GLU A 76 13.00 -13.59 10.45
N ARG A 77 11.84 -13.47 9.77
CA ARG A 77 11.04 -14.59 9.30
C ARG A 77 11.28 -14.93 7.83
N ASN A 78 12.06 -14.12 7.12
CA ASN A 78 12.24 -14.19 5.67
C ASN A 78 10.89 -14.34 4.92
N LYS A 79 9.96 -13.43 5.20
CA LYS A 79 8.58 -13.51 4.70
C LYS A 79 8.07 -12.15 4.22
N MET A 80 7.44 -12.11 3.04
CA MET A 80 6.67 -10.94 2.61
C MET A 80 5.37 -10.84 3.40
N VAL A 81 5.17 -9.71 4.08
CA VAL A 81 4.05 -9.50 5.00
C VAL A 81 3.10 -8.41 4.56
N GLY A 82 3.43 -7.66 3.52
CA GLY A 82 2.58 -6.60 2.99
C GLY A 82 3.23 -5.86 1.84
N ALA A 83 2.55 -4.83 1.38
CA ALA A 83 3.04 -3.94 0.32
C ALA A 83 2.51 -2.52 0.50
N ILE A 84 3.17 -1.57 -0.13
CA ILE A 84 2.74 -0.18 -0.20
C ILE A 84 2.98 0.38 -1.62
N ASN A 85 2.13 1.34 -1.99
CA ASN A 85 2.32 2.19 -3.15
C ASN A 85 2.30 3.65 -2.70
N ILE A 86 3.32 4.42 -3.09
CA ILE A 86 3.45 5.84 -2.77
C ILE A 86 3.26 6.64 -4.06
N ARG A 87 2.23 7.49 -4.11
CA ARG A 87 1.98 8.45 -5.19
C ARG A 87 2.82 9.69 -4.92
N HIS A 88 3.65 10.09 -5.90
CA HIS A 88 4.62 11.18 -5.72
C HIS A 88 3.96 12.55 -5.62
N LYS A 89 2.74 12.69 -6.16
CA LYS A 89 1.90 13.89 -6.07
C LYS A 89 0.43 13.51 -6.05
N LEU A 90 -0.44 14.45 -5.71
CA LEU A 90 -1.88 14.26 -5.72
C LEU A 90 -2.49 14.97 -6.93
N ASN A 91 -3.35 14.25 -7.67
CA ASN A 91 -4.35 14.83 -8.55
C ASN A 91 -5.65 15.06 -7.75
N ASP A 92 -6.69 15.60 -8.37
CA ASP A 92 -7.97 15.89 -7.68
C ASP A 92 -8.61 14.66 -7.05
N TYR A 93 -8.54 13.51 -7.73
CA TYR A 93 -9.06 12.26 -7.17
C TYR A 93 -8.29 11.81 -5.93
N LEU A 94 -6.97 11.80 -6.00
CA LEU A 94 -6.11 11.39 -4.90
C LEU A 94 -6.19 12.38 -3.72
N LEU A 95 -6.29 13.68 -4.01
CA LEU A 95 -6.46 14.69 -2.98
C LEU A 95 -7.76 14.49 -2.18
N ASN A 96 -8.82 14.05 -2.83
CA ASN A 96 -10.10 13.85 -2.16
C ASN A 96 -10.28 12.44 -1.59
N TYR A 97 -9.81 11.38 -2.29
CA TYR A 97 -10.23 10.01 -1.99
C TYR A 97 -9.12 8.98 -1.90
N GLY A 98 -7.91 9.27 -2.34
CA GLY A 98 -6.86 8.26 -2.44
C GLY A 98 -5.63 8.50 -1.56
N GLY A 99 -5.26 9.77 -1.35
CA GLY A 99 -4.04 10.14 -0.62
C GLY A 99 -2.74 9.73 -1.32
N HIS A 100 -1.63 9.95 -0.63
CA HIS A 100 -0.29 9.58 -1.12
C HIS A 100 0.02 8.10 -0.96
N ILE A 101 -0.52 7.42 0.05
CA ILE A 101 -0.13 6.05 0.39
C ILE A 101 -1.34 5.12 0.26
N GLY A 102 -1.15 4.05 -0.52
CA GLY A 102 -1.99 2.86 -0.47
C GLY A 102 -1.18 1.73 0.15
N ASP A 103 -1.65 1.18 1.25
CA ASP A 103 -0.97 0.12 1.98
C ASP A 103 -1.87 -1.09 2.21
N GLY A 104 -1.25 -2.21 2.46
CA GLY A 104 -1.96 -3.42 2.85
C GLY A 104 -1.03 -4.46 3.48
N VAL A 105 -1.65 -5.32 4.26
CA VAL A 105 -1.00 -6.43 4.95
C VAL A 105 -1.53 -7.74 4.39
N ARG A 106 -0.62 -8.66 4.10
CA ARG A 106 -0.90 -10.04 3.69
C ARG A 106 -1.98 -10.63 4.60
N PRO A 107 -3.02 -11.30 4.09
CA PRO A 107 -4.17 -11.73 4.88
C PRO A 107 -3.82 -12.49 6.16
N SER A 108 -2.95 -13.50 6.08
CA SER A 108 -2.51 -14.31 7.25
C SER A 108 -1.66 -13.53 8.27
N GLU A 109 -1.18 -12.35 7.91
CA GLU A 109 -0.31 -11.51 8.74
C GLU A 109 -1.04 -10.29 9.34
N ARG A 110 -2.34 -10.15 9.10
CA ARG A 110 -3.16 -9.07 9.68
C ARG A 110 -3.27 -9.17 11.19
N LYS A 111 -3.59 -8.05 11.84
CA LYS A 111 -3.76 -7.92 13.31
C LYS A 111 -2.49 -8.22 14.14
N LYS A 112 -1.32 -8.22 13.52
CA LYS A 112 -0.01 -8.44 14.18
C LYS A 112 0.83 -7.15 14.28
N GLY A 113 0.27 -5.99 13.97
CA GLY A 113 0.96 -4.69 14.05
C GLY A 113 1.79 -4.30 12.81
N TYR A 114 1.79 -5.10 11.75
CA TYR A 114 2.56 -4.82 10.54
C TYR A 114 2.12 -3.53 9.85
N ALA A 115 0.83 -3.23 9.74
CA ALA A 115 0.33 -2.02 9.09
C ALA A 115 0.95 -0.75 9.70
N THR A 116 1.00 -0.65 11.03
CA THR A 116 1.61 0.49 11.72
C THR A 116 3.08 0.67 11.35
N LYS A 117 3.85 -0.43 11.30
CA LYS A 117 5.27 -0.39 10.93
C LYS A 117 5.49 -0.05 9.45
N ILE A 118 4.69 -0.63 8.57
CA ILE A 118 4.75 -0.39 7.12
C ILE A 118 4.47 1.09 6.83
N ILE A 119 3.42 1.68 7.43
CA ILE A 119 3.11 3.11 7.28
C ILE A 119 4.27 3.97 7.80
N GLY A 120 4.84 3.66 8.96
CA GLY A 120 5.98 4.39 9.50
C GLY A 120 7.21 4.38 8.59
N LEU A 121 7.48 3.25 7.92
CA LEU A 121 8.54 3.16 6.89
C LEU A 121 8.16 3.92 5.63
N ALA A 122 6.90 3.85 5.20
CA ALA A 122 6.39 4.60 4.06
C ALA A 122 6.54 6.12 4.23
N LEU A 123 6.30 6.64 5.43
CA LEU A 123 6.50 8.06 5.72
C LEU A 123 7.97 8.50 5.56
N LYS A 124 8.93 7.62 5.88
CA LYS A 124 10.35 7.88 5.61
C LYS A 124 10.66 7.92 4.11
N GLU A 125 10.07 6.99 3.34
CA GLU A 125 10.19 7.02 1.87
C GLU A 125 9.53 8.27 1.27
N CYS A 126 8.42 8.75 1.82
CA CYS A 126 7.83 10.01 1.40
C CYS A 126 8.78 11.20 1.60
N GLN A 127 9.54 11.23 2.71
CA GLN A 127 10.58 12.25 2.94
C GLN A 127 11.69 12.16 1.89
N ASN A 128 12.14 10.95 1.54
CA ASN A 128 13.13 10.73 0.47
C ASN A 128 12.64 11.22 -0.90
N LEU A 129 11.32 11.22 -1.12
CA LEU A 129 10.65 11.71 -2.33
C LEU A 129 10.30 13.21 -2.25
N ASN A 130 10.75 13.94 -1.20
CA ASN A 130 10.44 15.34 -0.95
C ASN A 130 8.94 15.63 -0.82
N ILE A 131 8.18 14.70 -0.25
CA ILE A 131 6.77 14.89 0.09
C ILE A 131 6.70 15.34 1.56
N ASP A 132 6.61 16.64 1.78
CA ASP A 132 6.66 17.24 3.12
C ASP A 132 5.37 17.01 3.92
N LYS A 133 4.22 17.03 3.25
CA LYS A 133 2.90 16.80 3.86
C LYS A 133 2.24 15.60 3.22
N VAL A 134 2.16 14.50 3.96
CA VAL A 134 1.57 13.25 3.49
C VAL A 134 0.10 13.17 3.86
N LEU A 135 -0.77 13.00 2.85
CA LEU A 135 -2.18 12.70 3.04
C LEU A 135 -2.38 11.18 3.04
N LEU A 136 -2.98 10.67 4.11
CA LEU A 136 -3.46 9.29 4.24
C LEU A 136 -4.99 9.29 4.27
N VAL A 137 -5.60 8.30 3.63
CA VAL A 137 -7.04 8.21 3.50
C VAL A 137 -7.49 6.79 3.84
N CYS A 138 -8.54 6.65 4.62
CA CYS A 138 -9.16 5.36 4.88
C CYS A 138 -10.68 5.51 5.09
N ASP A 139 -11.41 4.41 4.85
CA ASP A 139 -12.82 4.34 5.25
C ASP A 139 -12.91 4.43 6.77
N LYS A 140 -13.88 5.18 7.28
CA LYS A 140 -14.14 5.34 8.73
C LYS A 140 -14.37 4.00 9.43
N ASP A 141 -14.99 3.06 8.73
CA ASP A 141 -15.28 1.72 9.25
C ASP A 141 -14.05 0.81 9.26
N ASN A 142 -12.98 1.21 8.58
CA ASN A 142 -11.70 0.49 8.61
C ASN A 142 -10.88 0.88 9.85
N ILE A 143 -11.34 0.41 11.01
CA ILE A 143 -10.73 0.73 12.32
C ILE A 143 -9.24 0.36 12.38
N GLY A 144 -8.86 -0.73 11.70
CA GLY A 144 -7.44 -1.17 11.65
C GLY A 144 -6.55 -0.15 10.96
N SER A 145 -6.97 0.36 9.80
CA SER A 145 -6.26 1.40 9.06
C SER A 145 -6.22 2.70 9.85
N ALA A 146 -7.36 3.19 10.32
CA ALA A 146 -7.46 4.42 11.10
C ALA A 146 -6.52 4.40 12.33
N LYS A 147 -6.50 3.27 13.06
CA LYS A 147 -5.60 3.09 14.21
C LYS A 147 -4.14 3.09 13.80
N SER A 148 -3.78 2.42 12.71
CA SER A 148 -2.40 2.35 12.22
C SER A 148 -1.89 3.72 11.76
N ILE A 149 -2.74 4.50 11.08
CA ILE A 149 -2.47 5.87 10.67
C ILE A 149 -2.24 6.77 11.89
N LYS A 150 -3.17 6.74 12.86
CA LYS A 150 -3.08 7.52 14.10
C LYS A 150 -1.83 7.17 14.93
N ASN A 151 -1.46 5.90 15.00
CA ASN A 151 -0.26 5.45 15.72
C ASN A 151 1.05 5.97 15.11
N ASN A 152 1.01 6.46 13.87
CA ASN A 152 2.13 7.15 13.22
C ASN A 152 2.07 8.68 13.36
N GLY A 153 1.25 9.21 14.27
CA GLY A 153 1.17 10.63 14.56
C GLY A 153 0.30 11.45 13.61
N ALA A 154 -0.49 10.80 12.76
CA ALA A 154 -1.40 11.52 11.87
C ALA A 154 -2.54 12.21 12.65
N ILE A 155 -2.94 13.37 12.15
CA ILE A 155 -4.04 14.16 12.68
C ILE A 155 -5.19 14.09 11.68
N LEU A 156 -6.39 13.78 12.16
CA LEU A 156 -7.59 13.79 11.32
C LEU A 156 -7.88 15.24 10.88
N GLU A 157 -7.77 15.50 9.58
CA GLU A 157 -8.05 16.81 9.00
C GLU A 157 -9.54 17.04 8.81
N ASN A 158 -10.22 16.06 8.20
CA ASN A 158 -11.67 16.10 8.00
C ASN A 158 -12.24 14.70 7.65
N GLU A 159 -13.56 14.65 7.54
CA GLU A 159 -14.30 13.52 7.01
C GLU A 159 -15.12 13.99 5.80
N ILE A 160 -15.17 13.16 4.76
CA ILE A 160 -15.98 13.40 3.57
C ILE A 160 -16.84 12.17 3.29
N VAL A 161 -17.93 12.36 2.57
CA VAL A 161 -18.82 11.26 2.17
C VAL A 161 -18.68 11.01 0.67
N LYS A 162 -18.47 9.76 0.29
CA LYS A 162 -18.43 9.28 -1.09
C LYS A 162 -19.19 7.97 -1.19
N ASP A 163 -20.13 7.89 -2.10
CA ASP A 163 -20.94 6.68 -2.38
C ASP A 163 -21.53 6.04 -1.11
N GLY A 164 -22.02 6.89 -0.18
CA GLY A 164 -22.62 6.46 1.08
C GLY A 164 -21.63 6.03 2.17
N LYS A 165 -20.33 6.08 1.91
CA LYS A 165 -19.27 5.78 2.88
C LYS A 165 -18.63 7.06 3.41
N THR A 166 -18.30 7.08 4.69
CA THR A 166 -17.51 8.14 5.30
C THR A 166 -16.02 7.80 5.18
N ILE A 167 -15.27 8.74 4.61
CA ILE A 167 -13.84 8.65 4.41
C ILE A 167 -13.15 9.62 5.36
N GLN A 168 -12.17 9.15 6.09
CA GLN A 168 -11.28 9.95 6.96
C GLN A 168 -10.01 10.34 6.18
N ARG A 169 -9.63 11.61 6.36
CA ARG A 169 -8.45 12.21 5.72
C ARG A 169 -7.56 12.87 6.75
#